data_fed7c3fff276d0a046934522a468b8b6
#
_entry.id   fed7c3fff276d0a046934522a468b8b6
#
_cell.length_a   1.000
_cell.length_b   1.000
_cell.length_c   1.000
_cell.angle_alpha   90.00
_cell.angle_beta   90.00
_cell.angle_gamma   90.00
#
_symmetry.space_group_name_H-M   'P 1'
#
loop_
_entity.id
_entity.type
_entity.pdbx_description
1 polymer ?
#
loop_
_entity_poly.entity_id
_entity_poly.type
_entity_poly.pdbx_seq_one_letter_code
_entity_poly.pdbx_strand_id
1 'polypeptide(L)'
;MRIATLALLGAATMGLSACEKTGMDTGTPMAGGQRATAMLHTADGTDVGRATATEVAGGIRFTLDAKAMPPGTHGAHIHTAGRCDAPDFATAGGHWNPTGMKHGSMNPQGPHEGDLPNLIIGTDGRGTIGITIPGATMAGLLDADAAAFVVHAAPDDMMTDPSGNSGGRIACGVFQAG
;
A
#
# COMPACT_ATOMS: atom_id res chain seq x y z
N MET A 1 -2.43 44.76 66.12
CA MET A 1 -3.20 44.22 64.95
C MET A 1 -2.22 44.17 63.76
N ARG A 2 -1.71 43.01 63.43
CA ARG A 2 -0.75 42.81 62.30
C ARG A 2 -1.48 42.09 61.16
N ILE A 3 -1.58 42.76 60.03
CA ILE A 3 -2.21 42.25 58.83
C ILE A 3 -1.11 41.56 58.01
N ALA A 4 -1.20 40.26 57.80
CA ALA A 4 -0.30 39.47 56.98
C ALA A 4 -0.85 39.45 55.55
N THR A 5 -0.06 39.96 54.62
CA THR A 5 -0.34 39.94 53.15
C THR A 5 0.18 38.64 52.56
N LEU A 6 -0.74 37.83 52.00
CA LEU A 6 -0.43 36.56 51.32
C LEU A 6 -0.17 36.85 49.84
N ALA A 7 1.06 36.59 49.35
CA ALA A 7 1.38 36.71 47.96
C ALA A 7 1.09 35.37 47.24
N LEU A 8 0.18 35.37 46.23
CA LEU A 8 -0.02 34.26 45.32
C LEU A 8 1.08 34.26 44.23
N LEU A 9 1.90 33.23 44.20
CA LEU A 9 2.76 32.93 43.04
C LEU A 9 1.92 32.19 41.99
N GLY A 10 1.69 32.82 40.85
CA GLY A 10 1.11 32.15 39.66
C GLY A 10 2.21 31.37 38.92
N ALA A 11 2.08 30.07 38.81
CA ALA A 11 2.93 29.24 37.96
C ALA A 11 2.39 29.27 36.52
N ALA A 12 3.15 29.89 35.61
CA ALA A 12 2.88 29.84 34.17
C ALA A 12 3.38 28.50 33.62
N THR A 13 2.45 27.63 33.23
CA THR A 13 2.77 26.41 32.48
C THR A 13 2.97 26.75 31.00
N MET A 14 4.23 26.73 30.54
CA MET A 14 4.53 26.76 29.11
C MET A 14 4.09 25.42 28.50
N GLY A 15 3.01 25.46 27.70
CA GLY A 15 2.61 24.35 26.84
C GLY A 15 3.62 24.19 25.72
N LEU A 16 4.36 23.07 25.71
CA LEU A 16 5.11 22.65 24.53
C LEU A 16 4.11 22.22 23.45
N SER A 17 4.01 23.02 22.40
CA SER A 17 3.33 22.64 21.17
C SER A 17 4.17 21.55 20.48
N ALA A 18 3.76 20.30 20.61
CA ALA A 18 4.36 19.21 19.83
C ALA A 18 3.98 19.41 18.36
N CYS A 19 4.97 19.67 17.49
CA CYS A 19 4.82 19.53 16.06
C CYS A 19 4.45 18.08 15.75
N GLU A 20 3.19 17.83 15.39
CA GLU A 20 2.77 16.57 14.78
C GLU A 20 3.49 16.47 13.43
N LYS A 21 4.52 15.63 13.39
CA LYS A 21 5.02 15.09 12.13
C LYS A 21 3.88 14.28 11.52
N THR A 22 3.51 14.60 10.29
CA THR A 22 2.67 13.76 9.43
C THR A 22 3.34 12.39 9.35
N GLY A 23 2.94 11.49 10.25
CA GLY A 23 3.47 10.13 10.31
C GLY A 23 2.90 9.35 9.12
N MET A 24 3.78 8.64 8.40
CA MET A 24 3.37 7.46 7.64
C MET A 24 2.46 6.63 8.55
N ASP A 25 1.28 6.27 8.04
CA ASP A 25 0.35 5.40 8.76
C ASP A 25 1.01 4.04 9.02
N THR A 26 1.60 3.90 10.21
CA THR A 26 2.25 2.67 10.67
C THR A 26 1.22 1.82 11.41
N GLY A 27 0.14 1.38 10.73
CA GLY A 27 -0.83 0.48 11.37
C GLY A 27 -0.10 -0.55 12.24
N THR A 28 -0.43 -0.57 13.54
CA THR A 28 0.22 -1.47 14.50
C THR A 28 -0.16 -2.92 14.16
N PRO A 29 0.82 -3.82 13.90
CA PRO A 29 0.53 -5.22 13.67
C PRO A 29 -0.25 -5.81 14.86
N MET A 30 -1.29 -6.60 14.57
CA MET A 30 -1.98 -7.35 15.62
C MET A 30 -1.08 -8.48 16.12
N ALA A 31 -1.03 -8.71 17.43
CA ALA A 31 -0.35 -9.86 18.00
C ALA A 31 -1.02 -11.14 17.47
N GLY A 32 -0.29 -11.94 16.68
CA GLY A 32 -0.80 -13.13 16.00
C GLY A 32 -1.56 -12.85 14.68
N GLY A 33 -1.49 -11.61 14.14
CA GLY A 33 -2.08 -11.26 12.86
C GLY A 33 -1.45 -12.03 11.70
N GLN A 34 -2.30 -12.39 10.70
CA GLN A 34 -1.86 -13.11 9.52
C GLN A 34 -0.92 -12.28 8.66
N ARG A 35 -0.06 -12.98 7.92
CA ARG A 35 0.87 -12.37 6.98
C ARG A 35 0.88 -13.15 5.67
N ALA A 36 1.04 -12.44 4.56
CA ALA A 36 1.28 -13.02 3.25
C ALA A 36 2.43 -12.28 2.55
N THR A 37 3.14 -12.98 1.67
CA THR A 37 4.24 -12.41 0.90
C THR A 37 4.10 -12.76 -0.58
N ALA A 38 4.52 -11.82 -1.45
CA ALA A 38 4.60 -12.02 -2.89
C ALA A 38 6.02 -11.64 -3.35
N MET A 39 6.73 -12.59 -3.95
CA MET A 39 8.01 -12.31 -4.63
C MET A 39 7.69 -11.84 -6.05
N LEU A 40 8.12 -10.63 -6.40
CA LEU A 40 7.85 -10.04 -7.70
C LEU A 40 8.95 -10.41 -8.70
N HIS A 41 8.54 -10.83 -9.89
CA HIS A 41 9.42 -11.12 -11.01
C HIS A 41 8.94 -10.41 -12.27
N THR A 42 9.89 -10.05 -13.13
CA THR A 42 9.61 -9.63 -14.51
C THR A 42 9.25 -10.83 -15.39
N ALA A 43 8.82 -10.59 -16.62
CA ALA A 43 8.42 -11.66 -17.56
C ALA A 43 9.56 -12.64 -17.90
N ASP A 44 10.82 -12.21 -17.78
CA ASP A 44 12.01 -13.06 -17.96
C ASP A 44 12.44 -13.78 -16.68
N GLY A 45 11.69 -13.61 -15.57
CA GLY A 45 11.95 -14.27 -14.29
C GLY A 45 12.93 -13.54 -13.36
N THR A 46 13.37 -12.33 -13.73
CA THR A 46 14.26 -11.53 -12.86
C THR A 46 13.52 -11.11 -11.58
N ASP A 47 14.11 -11.39 -10.42
CA ASP A 47 13.59 -10.95 -9.11
C ASP A 47 13.73 -9.43 -8.96
N VAL A 48 12.61 -8.75 -8.81
CA VAL A 48 12.53 -7.28 -8.71
C VAL A 48 11.94 -6.79 -7.38
N GLY A 49 11.74 -7.65 -6.41
CA GLY A 49 11.35 -7.23 -5.08
C GLY A 49 10.38 -8.15 -4.35
N ARG A 50 9.93 -7.66 -3.20
CA ARG A 50 9.00 -8.38 -2.34
C ARG A 50 7.88 -7.46 -1.85
N ALA A 51 6.65 -7.88 -2.06
CA ALA A 51 5.50 -7.31 -1.38
C ALA A 51 5.14 -8.14 -0.14
N THR A 52 4.62 -7.45 0.87
CA THR A 52 4.11 -8.08 2.09
C THR A 52 2.75 -7.50 2.42
N ALA A 53 1.80 -8.35 2.73
CA ALA A 53 0.52 -8.02 3.34
C ALA A 53 0.55 -8.46 4.80
N THR A 54 0.24 -7.55 5.72
CA THR A 54 0.21 -7.83 7.16
C THR A 54 -1.13 -7.39 7.71
N GLU A 55 -1.82 -8.28 8.40
CA GLU A 55 -3.07 -7.96 9.08
C GLU A 55 -2.81 -6.98 10.22
N VAL A 56 -3.56 -5.89 10.23
CA VAL A 56 -3.48 -4.83 11.24
C VAL A 56 -4.86 -4.53 11.78
N ALA A 57 -4.95 -3.74 12.85
CA ALA A 57 -6.25 -3.32 13.37
C ALA A 57 -7.04 -2.57 12.28
N GLY A 58 -8.16 -3.16 11.86
CA GLY A 58 -9.11 -2.57 10.91
C GLY A 58 -8.77 -2.72 9.43
N GLY A 59 -7.77 -3.55 9.04
CA GLY A 59 -7.45 -3.75 7.62
C GLY A 59 -6.18 -4.53 7.36
N ILE A 60 -5.60 -4.32 6.18
CA ILE A 60 -4.30 -4.90 5.78
C ILE A 60 -3.33 -3.77 5.47
N ARG A 61 -2.12 -3.87 6.05
CA ARG A 61 -0.98 -3.07 5.64
C ARG A 61 -0.21 -3.78 4.53
N PHE A 62 -0.15 -3.13 3.37
CA PHE A 62 0.70 -3.55 2.25
C PHE A 62 2.02 -2.78 2.27
N THR A 63 3.13 -3.48 2.04
CA THR A 63 4.44 -2.89 1.78
C THR A 63 5.04 -3.53 0.54
N LEU A 64 5.81 -2.75 -0.23
CA LEU A 64 6.64 -3.24 -1.32
C LEU A 64 8.05 -2.70 -1.14
N ASP A 65 9.04 -3.58 -1.23
CA ASP A 65 10.45 -3.25 -1.39
C ASP A 65 10.88 -3.68 -2.80
N ALA A 66 10.98 -2.71 -3.72
CA ALA A 66 11.35 -2.91 -5.11
C ALA A 66 12.86 -2.70 -5.32
N LYS A 67 13.43 -3.46 -6.26
CA LYS A 67 14.84 -3.38 -6.68
C LYS A 67 14.95 -3.70 -8.17
N ALA A 68 16.04 -3.29 -8.79
CA ALA A 68 16.37 -3.61 -10.20
C ALA A 68 15.23 -3.25 -11.19
N MET A 69 14.43 -2.24 -10.87
CA MET A 69 13.36 -1.76 -11.72
C MET A 69 13.77 -0.50 -12.49
N PRO A 70 13.17 -0.24 -13.67
CA PRO A 70 13.39 1.00 -14.39
C PRO A 70 13.09 2.22 -13.53
N PRO A 71 13.97 3.26 -13.50
CA PRO A 71 13.67 4.50 -12.80
C PRO A 71 12.44 5.20 -13.36
N GLY A 72 11.61 5.77 -12.49
CA GLY A 72 10.39 6.48 -12.87
C GLY A 72 9.24 6.26 -11.90
N THR A 73 8.06 6.68 -12.32
CA THR A 73 6.81 6.50 -11.59
C THR A 73 5.99 5.40 -12.26
N HIS A 74 5.51 4.45 -11.47
CA HIS A 74 4.84 3.24 -11.92
C HIS A 74 3.54 3.04 -11.15
N GLY A 75 2.45 2.73 -11.84
CA GLY A 75 1.23 2.24 -11.20
C GLY A 75 1.51 0.93 -10.45
N ALA A 76 0.90 0.76 -9.30
CA ALA A 76 1.05 -0.42 -8.45
C ALA A 76 -0.32 -0.84 -7.93
N HIS A 77 -0.70 -2.09 -8.14
CA HIS A 77 -2.03 -2.58 -7.79
C HIS A 77 -1.99 -4.00 -7.24
N ILE A 78 -2.99 -4.32 -6.41
CA ILE A 78 -3.33 -5.70 -6.10
C ILE A 78 -4.34 -6.16 -7.15
N HIS A 79 -4.07 -7.29 -7.81
CA HIS A 79 -4.92 -7.92 -8.80
C HIS A 79 -5.67 -9.11 -8.23
N THR A 80 -6.85 -9.41 -8.80
CA THR A 80 -7.83 -10.32 -8.20
C THR A 80 -7.46 -11.80 -8.29
N ALA A 81 -6.58 -12.20 -9.23
CA ALA A 81 -6.21 -13.61 -9.40
C ALA A 81 -4.73 -13.85 -9.06
N GLY A 82 -4.45 -14.88 -8.27
CA GLY A 82 -3.09 -15.28 -7.88
C GLY A 82 -2.34 -16.00 -9.01
N ARG A 83 -2.26 -15.35 -10.18
CA ARG A 83 -1.56 -15.87 -11.37
C ARG A 83 -0.70 -14.80 -12.01
N CYS A 84 0.53 -15.16 -12.36
CA CYS A 84 1.53 -14.27 -12.97
C CYS A 84 2.13 -14.93 -14.22
N ASP A 85 1.31 -15.32 -15.19
CA ASP A 85 1.80 -15.99 -16.39
C ASP A 85 2.43 -14.95 -17.35
N ALA A 86 3.69 -15.18 -17.73
CA ALA A 86 4.39 -14.37 -18.73
C ALA A 86 3.76 -14.55 -20.13
N PRO A 87 3.95 -13.59 -21.06
CA PRO A 87 4.81 -12.40 -20.93
C PRO A 87 4.13 -11.16 -20.36
N ASP A 88 2.81 -11.07 -20.32
CA ASP A 88 2.04 -9.85 -20.06
C ASP A 88 1.31 -9.85 -18.71
N PHE A 89 1.40 -10.96 -17.97
CA PHE A 89 0.72 -11.14 -16.68
C PHE A 89 -0.80 -10.91 -16.73
N ALA A 90 -1.42 -11.06 -17.90
CA ALA A 90 -2.86 -10.87 -18.07
C ALA A 90 -3.69 -11.81 -17.17
N THR A 91 -3.12 -12.97 -16.82
CA THR A 91 -3.75 -13.96 -15.95
C THR A 91 -3.97 -13.51 -14.52
N ALA A 92 -3.31 -12.43 -14.06
CA ALA A 92 -3.61 -11.81 -12.76
C ALA A 92 -5.01 -11.13 -12.73
N GLY A 93 -5.68 -11.01 -13.85
CA GLY A 93 -7.03 -10.44 -13.92
C GLY A 93 -7.06 -8.92 -13.80
N GLY A 94 -8.19 -8.38 -13.35
CA GLY A 94 -8.37 -6.96 -13.02
C GLY A 94 -7.89 -6.61 -11.61
N HIS A 95 -8.09 -5.37 -11.19
CA HIS A 95 -7.77 -4.95 -9.83
C HIS A 95 -8.65 -5.68 -8.80
N TRP A 96 -8.09 -5.97 -7.63
CA TRP A 96 -8.82 -6.54 -6.51
C TRP A 96 -9.87 -5.54 -6.02
N ASN A 97 -11.14 -5.88 -6.26
CA ASN A 97 -12.27 -4.97 -6.06
C ASN A 97 -13.50 -5.69 -5.47
N PRO A 98 -13.41 -6.22 -4.26
CA PRO A 98 -14.52 -6.95 -3.64
C PRO A 98 -15.76 -6.06 -3.37
N THR A 99 -15.58 -4.75 -3.31
CA THR A 99 -16.64 -3.78 -3.03
C THR A 99 -17.32 -3.21 -4.28
N GLY A 100 -16.83 -3.54 -5.49
CA GLY A 100 -17.42 -3.09 -6.76
C GLY A 100 -17.30 -1.58 -7.03
N MET A 101 -16.28 -0.93 -6.47
CA MET A 101 -16.00 0.50 -6.67
C MET A 101 -15.41 0.78 -8.06
N LYS A 102 -15.24 2.05 -8.40
CA LYS A 102 -14.49 2.48 -9.58
C LYS A 102 -13.01 2.62 -9.27
N HIS A 103 -12.19 2.68 -10.33
CA HIS A 103 -10.75 2.89 -10.17
C HIS A 103 -10.41 4.30 -9.69
N GLY A 104 -9.40 4.36 -8.79
CA GLY A 104 -8.64 5.54 -8.46
C GLY A 104 -9.08 6.30 -7.22
N SER A 105 -8.10 6.70 -6.43
CA SER A 105 -8.30 7.47 -5.18
C SER A 105 -8.83 8.88 -5.41
N MET A 106 -8.72 9.41 -6.62
CA MET A 106 -9.29 10.71 -7.01
C MET A 106 -10.67 10.58 -7.66
N ASN A 107 -11.13 9.36 -7.93
CA ASN A 107 -12.46 9.11 -8.46
C ASN A 107 -13.49 9.14 -7.33
N PRO A 108 -14.56 9.95 -7.40
CA PRO A 108 -15.56 10.02 -6.33
C PRO A 108 -16.35 8.72 -6.12
N GLN A 109 -16.24 7.75 -7.03
CA GLN A 109 -16.84 6.41 -6.92
C GLN A 109 -15.80 5.31 -6.65
N GLY A 110 -14.56 5.69 -6.36
CA GLY A 110 -13.44 4.80 -6.05
C GLY A 110 -12.96 4.94 -4.60
N PRO A 111 -11.81 4.39 -4.31
CA PRO A 111 -11.01 3.48 -5.14
C PRO A 111 -11.43 2.00 -5.05
N HIS A 112 -10.82 1.14 -5.89
CA HIS A 112 -10.76 -0.29 -5.61
C HIS A 112 -9.94 -0.55 -4.34
N GLU A 113 -10.16 -1.66 -3.66
CA GLU A 113 -9.28 -2.04 -2.53
C GLU A 113 -7.84 -2.34 -3.01
N GLY A 114 -7.67 -2.76 -4.25
CA GLY A 114 -6.37 -3.01 -4.87
C GLY A 114 -5.63 -1.79 -5.42
N ASP A 115 -6.20 -0.59 -5.37
CA ASP A 115 -5.54 0.62 -5.88
C ASP A 115 -4.56 1.17 -4.85
N LEU A 116 -3.26 1.10 -5.16
CA LEU A 116 -2.20 1.59 -4.29
C LEU A 116 -1.62 2.91 -4.80
N PRO A 117 -0.87 3.65 -3.98
CA PRO A 117 -0.11 4.79 -4.46
C PRO A 117 0.89 4.39 -5.56
N ASN A 118 1.20 5.31 -6.47
CA ASN A 118 2.27 5.11 -7.44
C ASN A 118 3.59 4.74 -6.75
N LEU A 119 4.26 3.74 -7.29
CA LEU A 119 5.62 3.36 -6.92
C LEU A 119 6.61 4.32 -7.60
N ILE A 120 7.44 4.97 -6.81
CA ILE A 120 8.52 5.83 -7.32
C ILE A 120 9.82 5.05 -7.23
N ILE A 121 10.45 4.78 -8.40
CA ILE A 121 11.75 4.12 -8.51
C ILE A 121 12.83 5.17 -8.74
N GLY A 122 13.82 5.19 -7.85
CA GLY A 122 14.98 6.06 -7.96
C GLY A 122 15.95 5.62 -9.06
N THR A 123 16.97 6.44 -9.32
CA THR A 123 18.02 6.15 -10.31
C THR A 123 18.88 4.94 -9.94
N ASP A 124 18.80 4.48 -8.68
CA ASP A 124 19.43 3.25 -8.18
C ASP A 124 18.57 1.98 -8.43
N GLY A 125 17.42 2.13 -9.09
CA GLY A 125 16.50 1.03 -9.38
C GLY A 125 15.68 0.56 -8.17
N ARG A 126 15.60 1.36 -7.09
CA ARG A 126 14.90 1.02 -5.85
C ARG A 126 13.71 1.93 -5.59
N GLY A 127 12.69 1.36 -4.94
CA GLY A 127 11.53 2.11 -4.47
C GLY A 127 10.75 1.33 -3.43
N THR A 128 9.91 2.02 -2.67
CA THR A 128 9.08 1.41 -1.64
C THR A 128 7.65 1.94 -1.68
N ILE A 129 6.70 1.09 -1.29
CA ILE A 129 5.32 1.46 -0.97
C ILE A 129 5.04 1.02 0.47
N GLY A 130 4.26 1.81 1.19
CA GLY A 130 3.69 1.43 2.48
C GLY A 130 2.33 2.10 2.66
N ILE A 131 1.26 1.31 2.70
CA ILE A 131 -0.12 1.79 2.86
C ILE A 131 -0.96 0.80 3.65
N THR A 132 -1.90 1.30 4.43
CA THR A 132 -2.95 0.47 5.06
C THR A 132 -4.26 0.65 4.30
N ILE A 133 -4.88 -0.45 3.90
CA ILE A 133 -6.20 -0.46 3.25
C ILE A 133 -7.24 -0.84 4.31
N PRO A 134 -8.07 0.13 4.74
CA PRO A 134 -9.12 -0.12 5.74
C PRO A 134 -10.17 -1.10 5.20
N GLY A 135 -10.64 -2.02 6.04
CA GLY A 135 -11.68 -3.00 5.69
C GLY A 135 -11.18 -4.22 4.92
N ALA A 136 -10.00 -4.15 4.29
CA ALA A 136 -9.38 -5.29 3.62
C ALA A 136 -9.14 -6.45 4.59
N THR A 137 -9.36 -7.69 4.12
CA THR A 137 -9.20 -8.90 4.95
C THR A 137 -8.25 -9.91 4.32
N MET A 138 -7.48 -10.61 5.16
CA MET A 138 -6.59 -11.68 4.67
C MET A 138 -7.37 -12.81 4.01
N ALA A 139 -8.58 -13.10 4.47
CA ALA A 139 -9.46 -14.09 3.85
C ALA A 139 -9.89 -13.69 2.42
N GLY A 140 -10.07 -12.38 2.15
CA GLY A 140 -10.35 -11.88 0.81
C GLY A 140 -9.12 -11.82 -0.08
N LEU A 141 -7.93 -11.53 0.50
CA LEU A 141 -6.67 -11.50 -0.23
C LEU A 141 -6.16 -12.90 -0.61
N LEU A 142 -6.42 -13.89 0.25
CA LEU A 142 -5.98 -15.29 0.14
C LEU A 142 -7.19 -16.22 -0.04
N ASP A 143 -8.14 -15.82 -0.85
CA ASP A 143 -9.30 -16.65 -1.20
C ASP A 143 -8.88 -17.88 -2.05
N ALA A 144 -9.81 -18.51 -2.78
CA ALA A 144 -9.54 -19.78 -3.47
C ALA A 144 -8.46 -19.68 -4.56
N ASP A 145 -8.30 -18.54 -5.20
CA ASP A 145 -7.29 -18.29 -6.24
C ASP A 145 -6.23 -17.26 -5.85
N ALA A 146 -6.32 -16.73 -4.60
CA ALA A 146 -5.44 -15.72 -4.03
C ALA A 146 -5.41 -14.42 -4.88
N ALA A 147 -4.52 -13.50 -4.52
CA ALA A 147 -4.32 -12.23 -5.23
C ALA A 147 -2.86 -12.10 -5.69
N ALA A 148 -2.61 -11.19 -6.64
CA ALA A 148 -1.27 -10.88 -7.10
C ALA A 148 -0.94 -9.39 -6.93
N PHE A 149 0.31 -9.08 -6.60
CA PHE A 149 0.84 -7.73 -6.69
C PHE A 149 1.39 -7.49 -8.08
N VAL A 150 0.95 -6.41 -8.74
CA VAL A 150 1.38 -6.04 -10.09
C VAL A 150 1.95 -4.63 -10.10
N VAL A 151 3.08 -4.45 -10.81
CA VAL A 151 3.65 -3.13 -11.13
C VAL A 151 3.52 -2.88 -12.62
N HIS A 152 3.16 -1.65 -12.98
CA HIS A 152 2.87 -1.23 -14.33
C HIS A 152 3.99 -0.39 -14.97
N ALA A 153 3.95 -0.25 -16.30
CA ALA A 153 4.97 0.45 -17.07
C ALA A 153 4.89 1.98 -16.96
N ALA A 154 3.70 2.51 -16.70
CA ALA A 154 3.44 3.96 -16.65
C ALA A 154 2.82 4.35 -15.29
N PRO A 155 2.83 5.65 -14.94
CA PRO A 155 2.11 6.14 -13.77
C PRO A 155 0.60 5.85 -13.87
N ASP A 156 -0.01 5.56 -12.73
CA ASP A 156 -1.45 5.60 -12.55
C ASP A 156 -1.91 7.05 -12.41
N ASP A 157 -2.97 7.45 -13.16
CA ASP A 157 -3.57 8.78 -13.08
C ASP A 157 -4.54 8.94 -11.89
N MET A 158 -4.78 7.87 -11.11
CA MET A 158 -5.64 7.81 -9.92
C MET A 158 -7.12 8.12 -10.16
N MET A 159 -7.59 8.07 -11.41
CA MET A 159 -8.93 8.53 -11.79
C MET A 159 -9.61 7.65 -12.84
N THR A 160 -8.89 7.29 -13.91
CA THR A 160 -9.47 6.68 -15.11
C THR A 160 -9.75 5.19 -14.91
N ASP A 161 -11.01 4.82 -14.88
CA ASP A 161 -11.45 3.42 -14.81
C ASP A 161 -11.10 2.68 -16.13
N PRO A 162 -10.63 1.43 -16.10
CA PRO A 162 -10.50 0.56 -14.93
C PRO A 162 -9.11 0.50 -14.28
N SER A 163 -8.10 1.23 -14.74
CA SER A 163 -6.71 1.00 -14.32
C SER A 163 -5.78 2.22 -14.39
N GLY A 164 -6.35 3.45 -14.41
CA GLY A 164 -5.58 4.69 -14.33
C GLY A 164 -4.59 4.92 -15.47
N ASN A 165 -4.85 4.34 -16.66
CA ASN A 165 -3.94 4.44 -17.81
C ASN A 165 -2.50 3.99 -17.52
N SER A 166 -2.30 3.11 -16.52
CA SER A 166 -0.97 2.70 -16.01
C SER A 166 -0.16 1.82 -16.99
N GLY A 167 -0.71 1.49 -18.16
CA GLY A 167 0.00 0.78 -19.22
C GLY A 167 0.19 -0.72 -18.95
N GLY A 168 1.17 -1.31 -19.62
CA GLY A 168 1.47 -2.75 -19.52
C GLY A 168 1.99 -3.14 -18.13
N ARG A 169 1.91 -4.43 -17.80
CA ARG A 169 2.38 -5.00 -16.54
C ARG A 169 3.84 -5.42 -16.69
N ILE A 170 4.72 -4.94 -15.83
CA ILE A 170 6.17 -5.16 -15.93
C ILE A 170 6.72 -6.06 -14.83
N ALA A 171 6.00 -6.22 -13.73
CA ALA A 171 6.34 -7.16 -12.67
C ALA A 171 5.08 -7.70 -12.00
N CYS A 172 5.14 -8.95 -11.55
CA CYS A 172 4.04 -9.64 -10.90
C CYS A 172 4.56 -10.61 -9.83
N GLY A 173 3.80 -10.76 -8.74
CA GLY A 173 4.05 -11.74 -7.68
C GLY A 173 2.76 -12.17 -7.01
N VAL A 174 2.59 -13.46 -6.79
CA VAL A 174 1.40 -14.05 -6.14
C VAL A 174 1.57 -14.02 -4.62
N PHE A 175 0.56 -13.56 -3.89
CA PHE A 175 0.54 -13.64 -2.43
C PHE A 175 0.40 -15.07 -1.95
N GLN A 176 1.25 -15.44 -1.02
CA GLN A 176 1.24 -16.73 -0.33
C GLN A 176 1.24 -16.49 1.17
N ALA A 177 0.46 -17.26 1.92
CA ALA A 177 0.44 -17.20 3.38
C ALA A 177 1.84 -17.47 3.94
N GLY A 178 2.27 -16.67 4.92
CA GLY A 178 3.57 -16.76 5.57
C GLY A 178 3.53 -17.38 6.96
#